data_5d9b183ebebf6d02e88b97a8f95c7a40
#
_entry.id   5d9b183ebebf6d02e88b97a8f95c7a40
#
_cell.length_a   1.000
_cell.length_b   1.000
_cell.length_c   1.000
_cell.angle_alpha   90.00
_cell.angle_beta   90.00
_cell.angle_gamma   90.00
#
_symmetry.space_group_name_H-M   'P 1'
#
loop_
_entity.id
_entity.type
_entity.pdbx_description
1 polymer ?
#
loop_
_entity_poly.entity_id
_entity_poly.type
_entity_poly.pdbx_seq_one_letter_code
_entity_poly.pdbx_strand_id
1 'polypeptide(L)'
;MENATAWFELGVKQQENEREYKALQALERAVELDPSHLPAWLALAISHANDSNRRGTYDAIYNWVSRNTKYQDAFQQYFLAPNATSSVSSPPAERNSQLIQCLITMARSNIGGEIDADIQVALAVLLNTSEVCFDDRWYFRFAYT
;
A
#
# COMPACT_ATOMS: atom_id res chain seq x y z
N MET A 1 -0.21 -24.07 17.03
CA MET A 1 -0.99 -22.89 16.63
C MET A 1 -0.15 -21.99 15.75
N GLU A 2 -0.65 -21.70 14.59
CA GLU A 2 0.02 -20.75 13.69
C GLU A 2 -0.19 -19.32 14.20
N ASN A 3 0.90 -18.55 14.25
CA ASN A 3 0.90 -17.18 14.75
C ASN A 3 1.21 -16.21 13.61
N ALA A 4 0.29 -15.30 13.33
CA ALA A 4 0.44 -14.30 12.26
C ALA A 4 1.70 -13.45 12.45
N THR A 5 2.01 -13.03 13.68
CA THR A 5 3.21 -12.24 13.98
C THR A 5 4.49 -13.02 13.65
N ALA A 6 4.53 -14.32 13.98
CA ALA A 6 5.69 -15.16 13.65
C ALA A 6 5.88 -15.29 12.13
N TRP A 7 4.81 -15.47 11.38
CA TRP A 7 4.87 -15.48 9.91
C TRP A 7 5.30 -14.14 9.34
N PHE A 8 4.82 -13.04 9.91
CA PHE A 8 5.24 -11.69 9.54
C PHE A 8 6.74 -11.49 9.76
N GLU A 9 7.25 -11.84 10.93
CA GLU A 9 8.69 -11.72 11.25
C GLU A 9 9.54 -12.58 10.31
N LEU A 10 9.09 -13.80 10.00
CA LEU A 10 9.75 -14.66 9.03
C LEU A 10 9.78 -14.00 7.65
N GLY A 11 8.67 -13.43 7.22
CA GLY A 11 8.57 -12.73 5.95
C GLY A 11 9.54 -11.56 5.85
N VAL A 12 9.61 -10.73 6.89
CA VAL A 12 10.56 -9.59 6.95
C VAL A 12 12.01 -10.09 6.88
N LYS A 13 12.34 -11.17 7.58
CA LYS A 13 13.68 -11.76 7.51
C LYS A 13 14.02 -12.30 6.12
N GLN A 14 13.04 -12.87 5.43
CA GLN A 14 13.25 -13.31 4.04
C GLN A 14 13.44 -12.12 3.09
N GLN A 15 12.73 -10.99 3.31
CA GLN A 15 12.95 -9.75 2.57
C GLN A 15 14.38 -9.21 2.77
N GLU A 16 14.83 -9.17 4.02
CA GLU A 16 16.21 -8.73 4.34
C GLU A 16 17.27 -9.61 3.66
N ASN A 17 16.97 -10.88 3.44
CA ASN A 17 17.85 -11.83 2.77
C ASN A 17 17.62 -11.90 1.27
N GLU A 18 16.86 -10.96 0.70
CA GLU A 18 16.56 -10.88 -0.74
C GLU A 18 15.89 -12.15 -1.31
N ARG A 19 15.13 -12.86 -0.47
CA ARG A 19 14.38 -14.05 -0.85
C ARG A 19 12.90 -13.75 -1.05
N GLU A 20 12.59 -12.94 -2.05
CA GLU A 20 11.26 -12.38 -2.29
C GLU A 20 10.15 -13.44 -2.36
N TYR A 21 10.39 -14.57 -3.04
CA TYR A 21 9.39 -15.63 -3.14
C TYR A 21 9.01 -16.19 -1.77
N LYS A 22 9.99 -16.44 -0.90
CA LYS A 22 9.74 -16.94 0.45
C LYS A 22 9.13 -15.86 1.34
N ALA A 23 9.54 -14.61 1.14
CA ALA A 23 8.93 -13.48 1.83
C ALA A 23 7.44 -13.36 1.50
N LEU A 24 7.10 -13.42 0.22
CA LEU A 24 5.69 -13.38 -0.24
C LEU A 24 4.86 -14.49 0.41
N GLN A 25 5.35 -15.74 0.39
CA GLN A 25 4.64 -16.86 0.99
C GLN A 25 4.38 -16.64 2.49
N ALA A 26 5.39 -16.20 3.23
CA ALA A 26 5.28 -15.98 4.67
C ALA A 26 4.34 -14.82 5.00
N LEU A 27 4.43 -13.72 4.25
CA LEU A 27 3.59 -12.54 4.46
C LEU A 27 2.13 -12.79 4.05
N GLU A 28 1.89 -13.52 2.96
CA GLU A 28 0.54 -13.94 2.58
C GLU A 28 -0.09 -14.79 3.67
N ARG A 29 0.68 -15.70 4.24
CA ARG A 29 0.20 -16.51 5.36
C ARG A 29 -0.12 -15.67 6.60
N ALA A 30 0.70 -14.66 6.90
CA ALA A 30 0.46 -13.75 8.02
C ALA A 30 -0.87 -13.01 7.87
N VAL A 31 -1.17 -12.46 6.68
CA VAL A 31 -2.43 -11.73 6.46
C VAL A 31 -3.65 -12.65 6.35
N GLU A 32 -3.47 -13.91 5.97
CA GLU A 32 -4.55 -14.91 6.02
C GLU A 32 -4.94 -15.25 7.45
N LEU A 33 -3.93 -15.39 8.33
CA LEU A 33 -4.16 -15.72 9.74
C LEU A 33 -4.73 -14.54 10.53
N ASP A 34 -4.26 -13.33 10.23
CA ASP A 34 -4.74 -12.11 10.88
C ASP A 34 -4.83 -10.97 9.86
N PRO A 35 -6.00 -10.81 9.21
CA PRO A 35 -6.20 -9.72 8.23
C PRO A 35 -6.12 -8.31 8.83
N SER A 36 -6.15 -8.17 10.16
CA SER A 36 -6.01 -6.86 10.83
C SER A 36 -4.55 -6.49 11.12
N HIS A 37 -3.59 -7.34 10.77
CA HIS A 37 -2.17 -7.09 10.99
C HIS A 37 -1.63 -6.12 9.94
N LEU A 38 -1.75 -4.82 10.20
CA LEU A 38 -1.39 -3.75 9.25
C LEU A 38 0.08 -3.80 8.79
N PRO A 39 1.08 -4.02 9.66
CA PRO A 39 2.47 -4.12 9.20
C PRO A 39 2.70 -5.23 8.18
N ALA A 40 1.97 -6.35 8.27
CA ALA A 40 2.07 -7.44 7.30
C ALA A 40 1.58 -7.02 5.91
N TRP A 41 0.52 -6.23 5.82
CA TRP A 41 0.02 -5.70 4.54
C TRP A 41 1.04 -4.78 3.87
N LEU A 42 1.69 -3.89 4.63
CA LEU A 42 2.73 -3.02 4.08
C LEU A 42 3.96 -3.81 3.61
N ALA A 43 4.42 -4.77 4.42
CA ALA A 43 5.54 -5.63 4.04
C ALA A 43 5.21 -6.45 2.78
N LEU A 44 3.97 -6.96 2.67
CA LEU A 44 3.49 -7.66 1.49
C LEU A 44 3.50 -6.77 0.25
N ALA A 45 3.07 -5.51 0.39
CA ALA A 45 3.12 -4.53 -0.70
C ALA A 45 4.54 -4.28 -1.19
N ILE A 46 5.49 -4.17 -0.28
CA ILE A 46 6.92 -4.00 -0.61
C ILE A 46 7.44 -5.21 -1.40
N SER A 47 7.13 -6.42 -0.95
CA SER A 47 7.56 -7.64 -1.66
C SER A 47 6.92 -7.76 -3.05
N HIS A 48 5.64 -7.42 -3.19
CA HIS A 48 5.00 -7.38 -4.51
C HIS A 48 5.63 -6.33 -5.43
N ALA A 49 5.99 -5.16 -4.89
CA ALA A 49 6.68 -4.12 -5.66
C ALA A 49 8.05 -4.59 -6.15
N ASN A 50 8.82 -5.25 -5.28
CA ASN A 50 10.12 -5.83 -5.64
C ASN A 50 9.99 -6.91 -6.73
N ASP A 51 8.89 -7.66 -6.69
CA ASP A 51 8.58 -8.70 -7.69
C ASP A 51 7.90 -8.11 -8.95
N SER A 52 7.82 -6.81 -9.07
CA SER A 52 7.16 -6.09 -10.17
C SER A 52 5.67 -6.45 -10.36
N ASN A 53 5.03 -6.93 -9.32
CA ASN A 53 3.61 -7.26 -9.32
C ASN A 53 2.76 -6.05 -8.92
N ARG A 54 2.40 -5.23 -9.89
CA ARG A 54 1.62 -4.00 -9.68
C ARG A 54 0.26 -4.25 -9.03
N ARG A 55 -0.42 -5.28 -9.50
CA ARG A 55 -1.74 -5.64 -8.97
C ARG A 55 -1.65 -6.08 -7.50
N GLY A 56 -0.70 -6.93 -7.18
CA GLY A 56 -0.46 -7.37 -5.81
C GLY A 56 -0.08 -6.21 -4.89
N THR A 57 0.73 -5.28 -5.37
CA THR A 57 1.09 -4.06 -4.65
C THR A 57 -0.15 -3.20 -4.36
N TYR A 58 -0.97 -2.95 -5.38
CA TYR A 58 -2.22 -2.20 -5.22
C TYR A 58 -3.15 -2.86 -4.21
N ASP A 59 -3.39 -4.16 -4.35
CA ASP A 59 -4.30 -4.90 -3.48
C ASP A 59 -3.82 -4.88 -2.02
N ALA A 60 -2.52 -5.03 -1.78
CA ALA A 60 -1.95 -4.98 -0.43
C ALA A 60 -2.09 -3.59 0.21
N ILE A 61 -1.81 -2.52 -0.53
CA ILE A 61 -1.99 -1.15 -0.04
C ILE A 61 -3.48 -0.83 0.18
N TYR A 62 -4.34 -1.25 -0.74
CA TYR A 62 -5.79 -1.09 -0.59
C TYR A 62 -6.30 -1.75 0.69
N ASN A 63 -5.88 -2.99 0.95
CA ASN A 63 -6.24 -3.70 2.18
C ASN A 63 -5.69 -2.99 3.42
N TRP A 64 -4.48 -2.47 3.36
CA TRP A 64 -3.91 -1.70 4.46
C TRP A 64 -4.75 -0.45 4.77
N VAL A 65 -5.13 0.31 3.75
CA VAL A 65 -5.97 1.51 3.90
C VAL A 65 -7.36 1.15 4.44
N SER A 66 -8.01 0.15 3.84
CA SER A 66 -9.38 -0.24 4.18
C SER A 66 -9.50 -0.79 5.61
N ARG A 67 -8.43 -1.38 6.13
CA ARG A 67 -8.40 -1.97 7.48
C ARG A 67 -7.80 -1.03 8.53
N ASN A 68 -7.27 0.12 8.11
CA ASN A 68 -6.68 1.09 9.02
C ASN A 68 -7.76 1.99 9.63
N THR A 69 -8.15 1.69 10.87
CA THR A 69 -9.24 2.40 11.56
C THR A 69 -8.93 3.89 11.78
N LYS A 70 -7.66 4.26 11.86
CA LYS A 70 -7.23 5.65 12.04
C LYS A 70 -7.64 6.55 10.87
N TYR A 71 -7.78 5.99 9.67
CA TYR A 71 -8.03 6.75 8.44
C TYR A 71 -9.31 6.33 7.72
N GLN A 72 -10.28 5.78 8.44
CA GLN A 72 -11.55 5.33 7.87
C GLN A 72 -12.31 6.45 7.14
N ASP A 73 -12.24 7.67 7.65
CA ASP A 73 -12.92 8.81 7.03
C ASP A 73 -12.41 9.09 5.61
N ALA A 74 -11.08 9.06 5.43
CA ALA A 74 -10.49 9.23 4.11
C ALA A 74 -10.86 8.08 3.16
N PHE A 75 -10.84 6.85 3.65
CA PHE A 75 -11.24 5.69 2.87
C PHE A 75 -12.71 5.79 2.42
N GLN A 76 -13.61 6.14 3.32
CA GLN A 76 -15.03 6.32 3.01
C GLN A 76 -15.25 7.41 1.97
N GLN A 77 -14.54 8.51 2.09
CA GLN A 77 -14.63 9.64 1.15
C GLN A 77 -14.29 9.22 -0.29
N TYR A 78 -13.26 8.41 -0.47
CA TYR A 78 -12.76 8.07 -1.81
C TYR A 78 -13.38 6.80 -2.39
N PHE A 79 -13.76 5.83 -1.56
CA PHE A 79 -14.19 4.51 -2.04
C PHE A 79 -15.65 4.16 -1.75
N LEU A 80 -16.24 4.75 -0.71
CA LEU A 80 -17.62 4.43 -0.29
C LEU A 80 -18.60 5.58 -0.53
N ALA A 81 -18.13 6.77 -0.90
CA ALA A 81 -19.02 7.89 -1.20
C ALA A 81 -19.89 7.60 -2.43
N PRO A 82 -21.17 8.04 -2.45
CA PRO A 82 -22.07 7.79 -3.58
C PRO A 82 -21.58 8.38 -4.91
N ASN A 83 -20.70 9.36 -4.85
CA ASN A 83 -20.08 9.98 -6.02
C ASN A 83 -18.70 9.39 -6.36
N ALA A 84 -18.23 8.42 -5.57
CA ALA A 84 -17.01 7.71 -5.92
C ALA A 84 -17.29 6.87 -7.16
N THR A 85 -16.52 7.09 -8.20
CA THR A 85 -16.57 6.24 -9.39
C THR A 85 -16.40 4.81 -8.94
N SER A 86 -17.44 4.01 -9.13
CA SER A 86 -17.44 2.62 -8.69
C SER A 86 -16.27 1.87 -9.31
N SER A 87 -15.40 1.45 -8.46
CA SER A 87 -14.07 0.94 -8.80
C SER A 87 -14.02 -0.38 -9.56
N VAL A 88 -15.16 -1.05 -9.73
CA VAL A 88 -15.17 -2.39 -10.32
C VAL A 88 -14.95 -2.37 -11.83
N SER A 89 -15.26 -1.26 -12.49
CA SER A 89 -15.12 -1.10 -13.94
C SER A 89 -14.07 -0.06 -14.35
N SER A 90 -13.39 0.56 -13.38
CA SER A 90 -12.39 1.60 -13.67
C SER A 90 -11.07 1.00 -14.19
N PRO A 91 -10.38 1.67 -15.14
CA PRO A 91 -9.05 1.24 -15.56
C PRO A 91 -8.06 1.17 -14.38
N PRO A 92 -7.05 0.29 -14.42
CA PRO A 92 -6.06 0.18 -13.33
C PRO A 92 -5.35 1.49 -12.98
N ALA A 93 -5.12 2.36 -13.98
CA ALA A 93 -4.49 3.67 -13.77
C ALA A 93 -5.36 4.60 -12.91
N GLU A 94 -6.68 4.60 -13.11
CA GLU A 94 -7.61 5.40 -12.29
C GLU A 94 -7.69 4.89 -10.86
N ARG A 95 -7.68 3.58 -10.67
CA ARG A 95 -7.67 2.97 -9.33
C ARG A 95 -6.42 3.34 -8.54
N ASN A 96 -5.26 3.29 -9.19
CA ASN A 96 -4.00 3.72 -8.59
C ASN A 96 -4.04 5.20 -8.22
N SER A 97 -4.51 6.06 -9.11
CA SER A 97 -4.65 7.50 -8.86
C SER A 97 -5.58 7.79 -7.69
N GLN A 98 -6.70 7.09 -7.61
CA GLN A 98 -7.66 7.22 -6.52
C GLN A 98 -7.03 6.81 -5.17
N LEU A 99 -6.31 5.72 -5.13
CA LEU A 99 -5.62 5.25 -3.93
C LEU A 99 -4.52 6.21 -3.50
N ILE A 100 -3.75 6.75 -4.45
CA ILE A 100 -2.73 7.77 -4.19
C ILE A 100 -3.36 9.02 -3.58
N GLN A 101 -4.47 9.51 -4.15
CA GLN A 101 -5.17 10.68 -3.60
C GLN A 101 -5.70 10.42 -2.20
N CYS A 102 -6.21 9.22 -1.93
CA CYS A 102 -6.63 8.82 -0.60
C CYS A 102 -5.46 8.89 0.40
N LEU A 103 -4.31 8.35 0.04
CA LEU A 103 -3.12 8.39 0.88
C LEU A 103 -2.61 9.81 1.13
N ILE A 104 -2.66 10.68 0.13
CA ILE A 104 -2.30 12.10 0.26
C ILE A 104 -3.26 12.79 1.24
N THR A 105 -4.55 12.51 1.15
CA THR A 105 -5.54 13.05 2.09
C THR A 105 -5.30 12.56 3.51
N MET A 106 -4.96 11.27 3.67
CA MET A 106 -4.59 10.71 4.97
C MET A 106 -3.37 11.43 5.57
N ALA A 107 -2.35 11.68 4.74
CA ALA A 107 -1.15 12.39 5.17
C ALA A 107 -1.45 13.83 5.63
N ARG A 108 -2.36 14.51 4.92
CA ARG A 108 -2.77 15.88 5.25
C ARG A 108 -3.69 15.97 6.45
N SER A 109 -4.46 14.92 6.74
CA SER A 109 -5.41 14.90 7.87
C SER A 109 -4.72 14.75 9.22
N ASN A 110 -3.43 14.49 9.24
CA ASN A 110 -2.68 14.29 10.47
C ASN A 110 -2.38 15.66 11.13
N ILE A 111 -3.26 16.05 12.04
CA ILE A 111 -3.32 17.40 12.65
C ILE A 111 -2.11 17.68 13.58
N GLY A 112 -1.36 16.64 13.94
CA GLY A 112 -0.22 16.76 14.87
C GLY A 112 1.09 17.22 14.27
N GLY A 113 1.15 17.46 12.97
CA GLY A 113 2.38 17.87 12.29
C GLY A 113 3.40 16.77 12.10
N GLU A 114 3.18 15.60 12.66
CA GLU A 114 4.01 14.43 12.42
C GLU A 114 3.48 13.66 11.21
N ILE A 115 4.33 13.48 10.22
CA ILE A 115 3.98 12.69 9.04
C ILE A 115 4.08 11.22 9.42
N ASP A 116 2.99 10.47 9.22
CA ASP A 116 2.97 9.04 9.48
C ASP A 116 3.93 8.32 8.51
N ALA A 117 4.95 7.68 9.05
CA ALA A 117 5.96 6.99 8.26
C ALA A 117 5.33 5.87 7.39
N ASP A 118 4.31 5.19 7.90
CA ASP A 118 3.62 4.13 7.16
C ASP A 118 2.92 4.66 5.91
N ILE A 119 2.32 5.85 5.99
CA ILE A 119 1.71 6.51 4.82
C ILE A 119 2.79 6.88 3.79
N GLN A 120 3.93 7.36 4.24
CA GLN A 120 5.05 7.67 3.34
C GLN A 120 5.56 6.43 2.63
N VAL A 121 5.70 5.32 3.34
CA VAL A 121 6.10 4.03 2.75
C VAL A 121 5.07 3.58 1.73
N ALA A 122 3.78 3.62 2.07
CA ALA A 122 2.70 3.22 1.17
C ALA A 122 2.69 4.07 -0.11
N LEU A 123 2.83 5.39 0.01
CA LEU A 123 2.93 6.30 -1.13
C LEU A 123 4.15 6.01 -2.01
N ALA A 124 5.31 5.83 -1.38
CA ALA A 124 6.56 5.55 -2.12
C ALA A 124 6.44 4.24 -2.91
N VAL A 125 5.88 3.20 -2.30
CA VAL A 125 5.70 1.89 -2.94
C VAL A 125 4.74 1.99 -4.11
N LEU A 126 3.58 2.67 -3.95
CA LEU A 126 2.63 2.86 -5.03
C LEU A 126 3.17 3.70 -6.18
N LEU A 127 3.85 4.80 -5.86
CA LEU A 127 4.44 5.68 -6.88
C LEU A 127 5.53 4.95 -7.66
N ASN A 128 6.32 4.12 -6.99
CA ASN A 128 7.37 3.34 -7.65
C ASN A 128 6.80 2.27 -8.60
N THR A 129 5.61 1.75 -8.31
CA THR A 129 4.98 0.73 -9.15
C THR A 129 4.03 1.30 -10.19
N SER A 130 3.65 2.58 -10.08
CA SER A 130 2.75 3.21 -11.04
C SER A 130 3.49 3.63 -12.31
N GLU A 131 2.83 3.50 -13.47
CA GLU A 131 3.41 3.91 -14.75
C GLU A 131 3.73 5.41 -14.80
N VAL A 132 3.09 6.19 -13.95
CA VAL A 132 3.29 7.64 -13.85
C VAL A 132 4.71 7.97 -13.40
N CYS A 133 5.38 7.08 -12.66
CA CYS A 133 6.77 7.27 -12.22
C CYS A 133 7.80 7.15 -13.35
N PHE A 134 7.42 6.58 -14.50
CA PHE A 134 8.29 6.42 -15.66
C PHE A 134 8.12 7.52 -16.71
N ASP A 135 7.22 8.47 -16.50
CA ASP A 135 7.17 9.67 -17.32
C ASP A 135 8.25 10.64 -16.82
N ASP A 136 9.27 10.85 -17.65
CA ASP A 136 10.39 11.78 -17.38
C ASP A 136 9.93 13.14 -16.89
N ARG A 137 8.75 13.58 -17.28
CA ARG A 137 8.14 14.84 -16.84
C ARG A 137 7.82 14.84 -15.35
N TRP A 138 7.41 13.71 -14.81
CA TRP A 138 7.07 13.58 -13.39
C TRP A 138 8.32 13.59 -12.51
N TYR A 139 9.35 12.90 -12.93
CA TYR A 139 10.64 12.87 -12.26
C TYR A 139 11.24 14.28 -12.14
N PHE A 140 11.24 15.04 -13.25
CA PHE A 140 11.71 16.42 -13.26
C PHE A 140 10.88 17.35 -12.38
N ARG A 141 9.57 17.14 -12.32
CA ARG A 141 8.66 17.99 -11.54
C ARG A 141 8.82 17.80 -10.02
N PHE A 142 9.14 16.59 -9.56
CA PHE A 142 9.36 16.32 -8.13
C PHE A 142 10.81 16.54 -7.69
N ALA A 143 11.79 16.30 -8.55
CA ALA A 143 13.19 16.47 -8.21
C ALA A 143 13.63 17.95 -8.16
N TYR A 144 12.89 18.86 -8.80
CA TYR A 144 13.26 20.28 -8.92
C TYR A 144 12.21 21.24 -8.34
N THR A 145 11.27 20.77 -7.59
CA THR A 145 10.43 21.57 -6.71
C THR A 145 10.79 21.28 -5.25
#